data_df80f755681c6a3b80b968409560d024
#
_entry.id   df80f755681c6a3b80b968409560d024
#
_cell.length_a   1.000
_cell.length_b   1.000
_cell.length_c   1.000
_cell.angle_alpha   90.00
_cell.angle_beta   90.00
_cell.angle_gamma   90.00
#
_symmetry.space_group_name_H-M   'P 1'
#
loop_
_entity.id
_entity.type
_entity.pdbx_description
1 polymer ?
#
loop_
_entity_poly.entity_id
_entity_poly.type
_entity_poly.pdbx_seq_one_letter_code
_entity_poly.pdbx_strand_id
1 'polypeptide(L)'
;VGAAMIEKTNAQGTYKTGMPNSGNYIVNVNKPGYYPQTVQVSLTQGLTTTFNFNLLPIPPFNFQIKVFEEGTNLTISNAQIRLTHPQLLHEGQTNGLGQEDFTLFYQDSYDCVVGKWGYQTTCLTLFINAATATDTIYLKKGFYDDFSFNFGWSVLGDAETGMWERAEPNPTTGTVFDLDAALDCSDKCMVTGNGSTPNTDQNDVDNGFTTLISPVFALTDLTNPHLNYARSFYCYHGPGAFNDTLRVLLSNGLDQVVLEEIVAPQGQAMAWEYKSFALN
;
A
#
# COMPACT_ATOMS: atom_id res chain seq x y z
N VAL A 1 -0.74 -25.96 24.48
CA VAL A 1 -0.19 -25.84 23.12
C VAL A 1 0.94 -24.82 23.22
N GLY A 2 2.21 -25.26 23.05
CA GLY A 2 3.36 -24.37 23.08
C GLY A 2 3.29 -23.38 21.90
N ALA A 3 3.79 -22.14 22.10
CA ALA A 3 3.87 -21.13 21.06
C ALA A 3 4.68 -21.67 19.88
N ALA A 4 4.17 -21.49 18.66
CA ALA A 4 4.91 -21.80 17.44
C ALA A 4 6.08 -20.80 17.33
N MET A 5 7.31 -21.28 17.16
CA MET A 5 8.44 -20.45 16.80
C MET A 5 8.47 -20.31 15.29
N ILE A 6 8.53 -19.06 14.80
CA ILE A 6 8.65 -18.74 13.38
C ILE A 6 9.98 -18.03 13.19
N GLU A 7 10.85 -18.60 12.35
CA GLU A 7 12.17 -18.08 12.11
C GLU A 7 12.59 -18.29 10.64
N LYS A 8 13.57 -17.53 10.20
CA LYS A 8 14.12 -17.63 8.83
C LYS A 8 15.49 -18.32 8.85
N THR A 9 15.74 -19.13 7.83
CA THR A 9 17.10 -19.63 7.57
C THR A 9 18.03 -18.48 7.17
N ASN A 10 19.33 -18.64 7.45
CA ASN A 10 20.35 -17.73 6.93
C ASN A 10 20.56 -17.90 5.41
N ALA A 11 21.48 -17.13 4.83
CA ALA A 11 21.79 -17.19 3.39
C ALA A 11 22.30 -18.56 2.90
N GLN A 12 22.84 -19.41 3.81
CA GLN A 12 23.27 -20.77 3.52
C GLN A 12 22.16 -21.81 3.70
N GLY A 13 20.92 -21.37 3.96
CA GLY A 13 19.79 -22.25 4.20
C GLY A 13 19.83 -22.95 5.56
N THR A 14 20.62 -22.48 6.53
CA THR A 14 20.78 -23.10 7.85
C THR A 14 19.97 -22.34 8.89
N TYR A 15 19.30 -23.09 9.74
CA TYR A 15 18.62 -22.61 10.95
C TYR A 15 19.06 -23.42 12.15
N LYS A 16 19.27 -22.79 13.28
CA LYS A 16 19.59 -23.44 14.56
C LYS A 16 18.68 -22.91 15.65
N THR A 17 18.10 -23.81 16.41
CA THR A 17 17.24 -23.48 17.54
C THR A 17 17.42 -24.50 18.64
N GLY A 18 16.91 -24.20 19.83
CA GLY A 18 16.84 -25.11 20.98
C GLY A 18 15.44 -25.13 21.55
N MET A 19 15.02 -26.30 22.01
CA MET A 19 13.78 -26.49 22.75
C MET A 19 14.08 -26.85 24.20
N PRO A 20 13.27 -26.40 25.18
CA PRO A 20 13.55 -26.64 26.60
C PRO A 20 13.37 -28.07 27.01
N ASN A 21 12.60 -28.87 26.28
CA ASN A 21 12.26 -30.25 26.63
C ASN A 21 12.59 -31.22 25.48
N SER A 22 12.93 -32.45 25.84
CA SER A 22 12.97 -33.59 24.89
C SER A 22 11.55 -33.88 24.40
N GLY A 23 11.42 -34.31 23.15
CA GLY A 23 10.11 -34.68 22.59
C GLY A 23 10.08 -34.66 21.07
N ASN A 24 8.89 -34.91 20.54
CA ASN A 24 8.62 -34.83 19.11
C ASN A 24 8.04 -33.48 18.75
N TYR A 25 8.66 -32.83 17.80
CA TYR A 25 8.29 -31.49 17.29
C TYR A 25 7.93 -31.58 15.83
N ILE A 26 6.89 -30.83 15.44
CA ILE A 26 6.52 -30.66 14.04
C ILE A 26 7.28 -29.45 13.51
N VAL A 27 8.05 -29.68 12.45
CA VAL A 27 8.77 -28.60 11.73
C VAL A 27 8.14 -28.43 10.38
N ASN A 28 7.61 -27.23 10.13
CA ASN A 28 7.10 -26.80 8.84
C ASN A 28 8.13 -25.92 8.17
N VAL A 29 8.52 -26.27 6.95
CA VAL A 29 9.45 -25.50 6.13
C VAL A 29 8.73 -25.03 4.88
N ASN A 30 8.78 -23.74 4.64
CA ASN A 30 8.11 -23.07 3.54
C ASN A 30 9.08 -22.07 2.88
N LYS A 31 9.02 -22.00 1.57
CA LYS A 31 9.70 -20.99 0.75
C LYS A 31 8.83 -20.69 -0.48
N PRO A 32 8.58 -19.40 -0.81
CA PRO A 32 7.87 -19.04 -2.03
C PRO A 32 8.47 -19.72 -3.27
N GLY A 33 7.61 -20.26 -4.15
CA GLY A 33 8.02 -21.01 -5.34
C GLY A 33 8.42 -22.47 -5.08
N TYR A 34 8.23 -22.97 -3.87
CA TYR A 34 8.49 -24.37 -3.51
C TYR A 34 7.29 -24.97 -2.78
N TYR A 35 7.13 -26.31 -2.93
CA TYR A 35 6.16 -27.05 -2.13
C TYR A 35 6.59 -27.09 -0.66
N PRO A 36 5.70 -26.72 0.29
CA PRO A 36 6.03 -26.78 1.71
C PRO A 36 6.25 -28.23 2.17
N GLN A 37 7.11 -28.40 3.17
CA GLN A 37 7.35 -29.70 3.80
C GLN A 37 7.06 -29.63 5.29
N THR A 38 6.41 -30.67 5.81
CA THR A 38 6.16 -30.86 7.24
C THR A 38 6.78 -32.15 7.66
N VAL A 39 7.61 -32.12 8.72
CA VAL A 39 8.31 -33.28 9.24
C VAL A 39 8.22 -33.30 10.76
N GLN A 40 8.13 -34.52 11.34
CA GLN A 40 8.28 -34.70 12.76
C GLN A 40 9.76 -34.95 13.09
N VAL A 41 10.31 -34.16 14.01
CA VAL A 41 11.70 -34.29 14.49
C VAL A 41 11.71 -34.57 15.95
N SER A 42 12.43 -35.64 16.36
CA SER A 42 12.62 -36.02 17.76
C SER A 42 13.87 -35.33 18.32
N LEU A 43 13.71 -34.60 19.41
CA LEU A 43 14.80 -33.96 20.14
C LEU A 43 15.06 -34.68 21.45
N THR A 44 16.34 -34.87 21.74
CA THR A 44 16.79 -35.48 23.03
C THR A 44 17.64 -34.44 23.76
N GLN A 45 17.40 -34.27 25.05
CA GLN A 45 18.12 -33.33 25.90
C GLN A 45 19.64 -33.53 25.83
N GLY A 46 20.38 -32.45 25.65
CA GLY A 46 21.83 -32.47 25.58
C GLY A 46 22.42 -32.96 24.25
N LEU A 47 21.58 -33.38 23.29
CA LEU A 47 22.04 -33.82 21.97
C LEU A 47 21.62 -32.81 20.88
N THR A 48 22.48 -32.67 19.86
CA THR A 48 22.13 -31.92 18.64
C THR A 48 21.52 -32.89 17.62
N THR A 49 20.32 -32.56 17.15
CA THR A 49 19.67 -33.24 16.02
C THR A 49 19.82 -32.40 14.77
N THR A 50 20.36 -32.99 13.71
CA THR A 50 20.45 -32.33 12.40
C THR A 50 19.45 -32.96 11.44
N PHE A 51 18.66 -32.15 10.76
CA PHE A 51 17.72 -32.56 9.73
C PHE A 51 17.86 -31.69 8.49
N ASN A 52 17.87 -32.32 7.31
CA ASN A 52 17.97 -31.63 6.03
C ASN A 52 16.63 -31.68 5.27
N PHE A 53 16.19 -30.56 4.75
CA PHE A 53 15.00 -30.46 3.91
C PHE A 53 15.40 -30.24 2.46
N ASN A 54 14.83 -31.02 1.54
CA ASN A 54 14.96 -30.82 0.12
C ASN A 54 13.60 -30.37 -0.44
N LEU A 55 13.41 -29.07 -0.54
CA LEU A 55 12.18 -28.52 -1.09
C LEU A 55 12.14 -28.70 -2.59
N LEU A 56 11.01 -29.19 -3.10
CA LEU A 56 10.76 -29.33 -4.54
C LEU A 56 10.24 -28.01 -5.09
N PRO A 57 10.80 -27.49 -6.21
CA PRO A 57 10.29 -26.29 -6.84
C PRO A 57 8.90 -26.53 -7.43
N ILE A 58 8.04 -25.52 -7.35
CA ILE A 58 6.78 -25.48 -8.07
C ILE A 58 7.09 -25.04 -9.51
N PRO A 59 6.66 -25.77 -10.55
CA PRO A 59 6.87 -25.35 -11.94
C PRO A 59 6.24 -23.98 -12.19
N PRO A 60 7.01 -22.99 -12.69
CA PRO A 60 6.47 -21.69 -13.03
C PRO A 60 5.65 -21.75 -14.31
N PHE A 61 4.75 -20.78 -14.46
CA PHE A 61 4.01 -20.53 -15.70
C PHE A 61 3.92 -19.03 -15.99
N ASN A 62 3.74 -18.67 -17.25
CA ASN A 62 3.61 -17.28 -17.66
C ASN A 62 2.14 -16.86 -17.69
N PHE A 63 1.90 -15.63 -17.25
CA PHE A 63 0.60 -14.97 -17.30
C PHE A 63 0.80 -13.53 -17.73
N GLN A 64 -0.02 -13.05 -18.69
CA GLN A 64 0.05 -11.70 -19.22
C GLN A 64 -1.19 -10.90 -18.84
N ILE A 65 -0.99 -9.67 -18.35
CA ILE A 65 -2.07 -8.68 -18.19
C ILE A 65 -1.96 -7.67 -19.33
N LYS A 66 -3.14 -7.37 -19.94
CA LYS A 66 -3.31 -6.31 -20.92
C LYS A 66 -4.17 -5.22 -20.34
N VAL A 67 -3.75 -3.97 -20.50
CA VAL A 67 -4.48 -2.82 -19.95
C VAL A 67 -4.91 -1.89 -21.08
N PHE A 68 -6.20 -1.59 -21.13
CA PHE A 68 -6.82 -0.73 -22.14
C PHE A 68 -7.66 0.36 -21.49
N GLU A 69 -7.83 1.47 -22.21
CA GLU A 69 -8.78 2.50 -21.84
C GLU A 69 -10.21 2.03 -22.15
N GLU A 70 -11.08 2.16 -21.15
CA GLU A 70 -12.49 1.79 -21.25
C GLU A 70 -13.20 2.60 -22.35
N GLY A 71 -13.96 1.93 -23.19
CA GLY A 71 -14.75 2.52 -24.27
C GLY A 71 -13.98 2.85 -25.56
N THR A 72 -12.66 3.00 -25.52
CA THR A 72 -11.84 3.31 -26.70
C THR A 72 -10.99 2.15 -27.18
N ASN A 73 -10.67 1.20 -26.30
CA ASN A 73 -9.72 0.11 -26.50
C ASN A 73 -8.30 0.59 -26.86
N LEU A 74 -7.94 1.82 -26.51
CA LEU A 74 -6.56 2.30 -26.62
C LEU A 74 -5.70 1.62 -25.55
N THR A 75 -4.50 1.18 -25.92
CA THR A 75 -3.57 0.56 -25.01
C THR A 75 -3.04 1.58 -23.98
N ILE A 76 -2.94 1.17 -22.73
CA ILE A 76 -2.40 2.01 -21.67
C ILE A 76 -1.00 1.52 -21.31
N SER A 77 0.02 2.28 -21.71
CA SER A 77 1.41 2.06 -21.32
C SER A 77 1.67 2.63 -19.92
N ASN A 78 2.68 2.08 -19.22
CA ASN A 78 3.08 2.51 -17.88
C ASN A 78 1.94 2.46 -16.85
N ALA A 79 0.94 1.59 -17.01
CA ALA A 79 0.00 1.26 -15.96
C ALA A 79 0.71 0.38 -14.94
N GLN A 80 0.65 0.75 -13.67
CA GLN A 80 1.21 -0.06 -12.58
C GLN A 80 0.27 -1.20 -12.27
N ILE A 81 0.82 -2.38 -12.05
CA ILE A 81 0.08 -3.61 -11.76
C ILE A 81 0.66 -4.24 -10.51
N ARG A 82 -0.20 -4.66 -9.60
CA ARG A 82 0.16 -5.44 -8.42
C ARG A 82 -0.74 -6.68 -8.35
N LEU A 83 -0.11 -7.86 -8.32
CA LEU A 83 -0.76 -9.14 -8.08
C LEU A 83 -0.33 -9.65 -6.70
N THR A 84 -1.27 -9.74 -5.79
CA THR A 84 -1.03 -10.20 -4.42
C THR A 84 -1.57 -11.61 -4.24
N HIS A 85 -0.70 -12.52 -3.84
CA HIS A 85 -1.02 -13.86 -3.38
C HIS A 85 -0.49 -14.02 -1.95
N PRO A 86 -1.11 -14.82 -1.04
CA PRO A 86 -0.64 -14.97 0.34
C PRO A 86 0.83 -15.36 0.50
N GLN A 87 1.43 -15.97 -0.51
CA GLN A 87 2.83 -16.41 -0.49
C GLN A 87 3.78 -15.46 -1.22
N LEU A 88 3.32 -14.62 -2.13
CA LEU A 88 4.18 -13.84 -3.00
C LEU A 88 3.45 -12.63 -3.59
N LEU A 89 4.13 -11.50 -3.58
CA LEU A 89 3.72 -10.27 -4.25
C LEU A 89 4.46 -10.15 -5.59
N HIS A 90 3.73 -9.83 -6.65
CA HIS A 90 4.29 -9.47 -7.94
C HIS A 90 3.89 -8.04 -8.30
N GLU A 91 4.85 -7.26 -8.74
CA GLU A 91 4.62 -5.90 -9.23
C GLU A 91 5.23 -5.76 -10.61
N GLY A 92 4.57 -4.99 -11.47
CA GLY A 92 5.01 -4.73 -12.83
C GLY A 92 4.38 -3.46 -13.40
N GLN A 93 4.76 -3.17 -14.65
CA GLN A 93 4.27 -1.99 -15.34
C GLN A 93 4.12 -2.28 -16.84
N THR A 94 2.97 -1.92 -17.41
CA THR A 94 2.70 -2.18 -18.81
C THR A 94 3.69 -1.48 -19.75
N ASN A 95 4.10 -2.17 -20.77
CA ASN A 95 4.94 -1.67 -21.86
C ASN A 95 4.14 -0.76 -22.83
N GLY A 96 4.77 -0.35 -23.95
CA GLY A 96 4.13 0.50 -24.99
C GLY A 96 2.92 -0.15 -25.68
N LEU A 97 2.73 -1.45 -25.56
CA LEU A 97 1.57 -2.19 -26.07
C LEU A 97 0.49 -2.41 -24.99
N GLY A 98 0.66 -1.80 -23.83
CA GLY A 98 -0.25 -1.97 -22.70
C GLY A 98 -0.19 -3.36 -22.06
N GLN A 99 0.97 -4.04 -22.10
CA GLN A 99 1.12 -5.42 -21.67
C GLN A 99 2.20 -5.55 -20.60
N GLU A 100 1.97 -6.45 -19.62
CA GLU A 100 2.94 -6.88 -18.64
C GLU A 100 2.89 -8.40 -18.48
N ASP A 101 4.06 -9.02 -18.43
CA ASP A 101 4.24 -10.47 -18.31
C ASP A 101 4.73 -10.85 -16.91
N PHE A 102 4.02 -11.75 -16.25
CA PHE A 102 4.36 -12.28 -14.95
C PHE A 102 4.77 -13.76 -15.03
N THR A 103 5.78 -14.14 -14.26
CA THR A 103 6.11 -15.54 -13.99
C THR A 103 5.54 -15.92 -12.64
N LEU A 104 4.53 -16.78 -12.64
CA LEU A 104 3.78 -17.18 -11.46
C LEU A 104 4.05 -18.64 -11.10
N PHE A 105 3.83 -19.00 -9.83
CA PHE A 105 4.02 -20.36 -9.32
C PHE A 105 2.72 -20.98 -8.83
N TYR A 106 1.78 -20.17 -8.34
CA TYR A 106 0.56 -20.66 -7.71
C TYR A 106 -0.63 -20.51 -8.66
N GLN A 107 -1.36 -21.60 -8.83
CA GLN A 107 -2.62 -21.61 -9.56
C GLN A 107 -3.74 -21.37 -8.54
N ASP A 108 -4.08 -20.11 -8.34
CA ASP A 108 -4.98 -19.66 -7.26
C ASP A 108 -5.60 -18.30 -7.59
N SER A 109 -6.33 -17.77 -6.63
CA SER A 109 -6.86 -16.42 -6.67
C SER A 109 -5.78 -15.39 -6.29
N TYR A 110 -5.68 -14.35 -7.08
CA TYR A 110 -4.79 -13.21 -6.85
C TYR A 110 -5.62 -11.94 -6.73
N ASP A 111 -5.34 -11.14 -5.73
CA ASP A 111 -5.84 -9.77 -5.68
C ASP A 111 -5.01 -8.93 -6.64
N CYS A 112 -5.69 -8.38 -7.64
CA CYS A 112 -5.08 -7.60 -8.71
C CYS A 112 -5.49 -6.14 -8.57
N VAL A 113 -4.52 -5.26 -8.48
CA VAL A 113 -4.71 -3.80 -8.49
C VAL A 113 -3.99 -3.24 -9.71
N VAL A 114 -4.68 -2.41 -10.49
CA VAL A 114 -4.12 -1.75 -11.67
C VAL A 114 -4.46 -0.27 -11.65
N GLY A 115 -3.45 0.58 -11.83
CA GLY A 115 -3.64 2.02 -11.80
C GLY A 115 -2.62 2.78 -12.64
N LYS A 116 -3.04 3.99 -13.04
CA LYS A 116 -2.17 4.95 -13.73
C LYS A 116 -2.72 6.36 -13.49
N TRP A 117 -1.85 7.32 -13.27
CA TRP A 117 -2.25 8.72 -13.17
C TRP A 117 -3.03 9.17 -14.42
N GLY A 118 -4.21 9.78 -14.21
CA GLY A 118 -5.16 10.11 -15.27
C GLY A 118 -6.24 9.06 -15.54
N TYR A 119 -6.21 7.94 -14.79
CA TYR A 119 -7.20 6.87 -14.82
C TYR A 119 -7.63 6.49 -13.41
N GLN A 120 -8.82 5.94 -13.29
CA GLN A 120 -9.29 5.39 -12.02
C GLN A 120 -8.59 4.06 -11.74
N THR A 121 -8.04 3.91 -10.53
CA THR A 121 -7.49 2.64 -10.05
C THR A 121 -8.60 1.59 -9.98
N THR A 122 -8.29 0.38 -10.39
CA THR A 122 -9.22 -0.76 -10.40
C THR A 122 -8.62 -1.90 -9.62
N CYS A 123 -9.41 -2.52 -8.75
CA CYS A 123 -9.06 -3.76 -8.06
C CYS A 123 -10.09 -4.85 -8.29
N LEU A 124 -9.60 -6.07 -8.44
CA LEU A 124 -10.40 -7.25 -8.69
C LEU A 124 -9.64 -8.50 -8.25
N THR A 125 -10.35 -9.58 -8.02
CA THR A 125 -9.74 -10.88 -7.77
C THR A 125 -9.73 -11.71 -9.06
N LEU A 126 -8.55 -12.17 -9.47
CA LEU A 126 -8.34 -13.02 -10.65
C LEU A 126 -8.02 -14.44 -10.22
N PHE A 127 -8.76 -15.43 -10.70
CA PHE A 127 -8.34 -16.82 -10.59
C PHE A 127 -7.41 -17.16 -11.76
N ILE A 128 -6.13 -17.34 -11.44
CA ILE A 128 -5.07 -17.54 -12.42
C ILE A 128 -4.57 -18.99 -12.36
N ASN A 129 -4.45 -19.62 -13.50
CA ASN A 129 -3.89 -20.97 -13.64
C ASN A 129 -3.07 -21.09 -14.92
N ALA A 130 -2.32 -22.18 -15.07
CA ALA A 130 -1.44 -22.40 -16.22
C ALA A 130 -2.16 -22.49 -17.59
N ALA A 131 -3.48 -22.71 -17.60
CA ALA A 131 -4.28 -22.69 -18.83
C ALA A 131 -4.79 -21.27 -19.18
N THR A 132 -4.83 -20.36 -18.20
CA THR A 132 -5.20 -18.96 -18.39
C THR A 132 -3.95 -18.15 -18.74
N ALA A 133 -3.68 -17.98 -20.02
CA ALA A 133 -2.44 -17.33 -20.48
C ALA A 133 -2.47 -15.80 -20.37
N THR A 134 -3.65 -15.18 -20.35
CA THR A 134 -3.81 -13.72 -20.37
C THR A 134 -5.14 -13.28 -19.80
N ASP A 135 -5.16 -12.07 -19.23
CA ASP A 135 -6.38 -11.35 -18.89
C ASP A 135 -6.30 -9.90 -19.37
N THR A 136 -7.47 -9.24 -19.46
CA THR A 136 -7.60 -7.88 -19.96
C THR A 136 -8.33 -7.02 -18.95
N ILE A 137 -7.70 -5.92 -18.56
CA ILE A 137 -8.23 -4.96 -17.61
C ILE A 137 -8.47 -3.62 -18.31
N TYR A 138 -9.63 -3.04 -18.08
CA TYR A 138 -10.02 -1.74 -18.60
C TYR A 138 -9.96 -0.71 -17.50
N LEU A 139 -9.26 0.41 -17.75
CA LEU A 139 -9.22 1.55 -16.84
C LEU A 139 -10.10 2.67 -17.39
N LYS A 140 -10.92 3.23 -16.54
CA LYS A 140 -11.75 4.38 -16.84
C LYS A 140 -10.93 5.65 -16.75
N LYS A 141 -10.98 6.51 -17.78
CA LYS A 141 -10.31 7.81 -17.79
C LYS A 141 -10.88 8.72 -16.70
N GLY A 142 -10.00 9.38 -15.95
CA GLY A 142 -10.33 10.28 -14.84
C GLY A 142 -9.25 10.26 -13.78
N PHE A 143 -9.07 11.39 -13.08
CA PHE A 143 -8.09 11.45 -11.99
C PHE A 143 -8.73 10.88 -10.72
N TYR A 144 -8.13 9.84 -10.20
CA TYR A 144 -8.46 9.24 -8.92
C TYR A 144 -7.20 8.62 -8.32
N ASP A 145 -6.92 8.92 -7.08
CA ASP A 145 -5.80 8.33 -6.34
C ASP A 145 -6.29 7.83 -4.98
N ASP A 146 -6.26 6.52 -4.80
CA ASP A 146 -6.50 5.81 -3.57
C ASP A 146 -5.19 5.48 -2.85
N PHE A 147 -4.10 6.05 -3.31
CA PHE A 147 -2.75 5.79 -2.79
C PHE A 147 -2.30 4.32 -2.82
N SER A 148 -2.95 3.46 -3.61
CA SER A 148 -2.48 2.09 -3.92
C SER A 148 -1.06 2.10 -4.49
N PHE A 149 -0.80 3.06 -5.36
CA PHE A 149 0.48 3.26 -6.03
C PHE A 149 1.09 4.61 -5.66
N ASN A 150 2.38 4.76 -5.95
CA ASN A 150 3.02 6.07 -5.90
C ASN A 150 2.95 6.71 -7.29
N PHE A 151 2.01 7.63 -7.48
CA PHE A 151 1.86 8.37 -8.72
C PHE A 151 2.71 9.65 -8.81
N GLY A 152 3.63 9.84 -7.88
CA GLY A 152 4.58 10.95 -7.95
C GLY A 152 4.17 12.18 -7.13
N TRP A 153 3.38 12.01 -6.07
CA TRP A 153 3.20 13.05 -5.08
C TRP A 153 4.56 13.42 -4.46
N SER A 154 4.78 14.70 -4.26
CA SER A 154 6.00 15.20 -3.65
C SER A 154 5.71 15.91 -2.33
N VAL A 155 6.70 15.87 -1.44
CA VAL A 155 6.62 16.47 -0.12
C VAL A 155 7.72 17.49 0.02
N LEU A 156 7.35 18.69 0.45
CA LEU A 156 8.26 19.80 0.77
C LEU A 156 7.98 20.27 2.19
N GLY A 157 8.98 20.83 2.85
CA GLY A 157 8.83 21.42 4.17
C GLY A 157 10.11 21.42 4.95
N ASP A 158 10.03 22.00 6.13
CA ASP A 158 11.12 22.12 7.11
C ASP A 158 10.70 21.68 8.53
N ALA A 159 9.51 21.04 8.64
CA ALA A 159 9.07 20.50 9.91
C ALA A 159 10.07 19.48 10.46
N GLU A 160 10.38 19.55 11.74
CA GLU A 160 11.29 18.62 12.43
C GLU A 160 10.66 17.23 12.56
N THR A 161 9.36 17.15 12.75
CA THR A 161 8.55 15.93 12.78
C THR A 161 7.29 16.09 11.91
N GLY A 162 6.54 15.02 11.69
CA GLY A 162 5.25 15.09 11.04
C GLY A 162 5.25 15.42 9.55
N MET A 163 6.31 15.11 8.81
CA MET A 163 6.28 15.25 7.35
C MET A 163 5.26 14.30 6.72
N TRP A 164 4.63 14.72 5.61
CA TRP A 164 3.70 13.88 4.87
C TRP A 164 4.36 12.60 4.37
N GLU A 165 3.69 11.48 4.54
CA GLU A 165 4.09 10.20 3.97
C GLU A 165 2.88 9.40 3.47
N ARG A 166 3.10 8.55 2.45
CA ARG A 166 2.09 7.62 1.92
C ARG A 166 2.18 6.31 2.67
N ALA A 167 1.23 6.03 3.53
CA ALA A 167 1.24 4.83 4.37
C ALA A 167 -0.18 4.40 4.76
N GLU A 168 -0.30 3.16 5.24
CA GLU A 168 -1.43 2.73 6.05
C GLU A 168 -1.35 3.46 7.40
N PRO A 169 -2.42 4.14 7.84
CA PRO A 169 -2.35 4.92 9.07
C PRO A 169 -2.12 4.02 10.29
N ASN A 170 -1.14 4.36 11.11
CA ASN A 170 -0.95 3.72 12.41
C ASN A 170 -1.89 4.35 13.45
N PRO A 171 -2.76 3.57 14.12
CA PRO A 171 -3.66 4.13 15.09
C PRO A 171 -2.88 4.70 16.29
N THR A 172 -3.16 5.95 16.64
CA THR A 172 -2.70 6.55 17.88
C THR A 172 -3.83 6.50 18.91
N THR A 173 -3.49 6.51 20.19
CA THR A 173 -4.43 6.33 21.30
C THR A 173 -5.56 7.36 21.25
N GLY A 174 -6.68 6.97 20.63
CA GLY A 174 -7.94 7.72 20.62
C GLY A 174 -8.01 8.89 19.62
N THR A 175 -7.06 9.06 18.71
CA THR A 175 -7.01 10.26 17.85
C THR A 175 -6.79 10.00 16.36
N VAL A 176 -6.21 8.88 15.98
CA VAL A 176 -5.95 8.54 14.58
C VAL A 176 -6.60 7.20 14.24
N PHE A 177 -7.14 7.12 13.03
CA PHE A 177 -7.76 5.89 12.51
C PHE A 177 -6.69 4.89 12.08
N ASP A 178 -7.06 3.60 12.11
CA ASP A 178 -6.32 2.52 11.49
C ASP A 178 -6.81 2.21 10.05
N LEU A 179 -7.73 3.03 9.54
CA LEU A 179 -8.34 2.86 8.21
C LEU A 179 -8.26 4.16 7.43
N ASP A 180 -8.14 4.07 6.13
CA ASP A 180 -8.29 5.21 5.25
C ASP A 180 -9.75 5.67 5.09
N ALA A 181 -10.01 6.61 4.17
CA ALA A 181 -11.31 7.27 4.05
C ALA A 181 -12.37 6.46 3.32
N ALA A 182 -12.01 5.50 2.51
CA ALA A 182 -12.91 4.83 1.59
C ALA A 182 -12.63 3.33 1.50
N LEU A 183 -13.68 2.55 1.19
CA LEU A 183 -13.54 1.17 0.77
C LEU A 183 -13.17 1.18 -0.73
N ASP A 184 -11.91 1.35 -1.03
CA ASP A 184 -11.34 1.32 -2.37
C ASP A 184 -10.31 0.20 -2.53
N CYS A 185 -9.24 0.40 -3.29
CA CYS A 185 -8.26 -0.64 -3.56
C CYS A 185 -7.04 -0.60 -2.61
N SER A 186 -7.03 0.27 -1.63
CA SER A 186 -5.90 0.52 -0.74
C SER A 186 -6.33 0.74 0.69
N ASP A 187 -5.48 0.37 1.63
CA ASP A 187 -5.59 0.79 3.04
C ASP A 187 -4.67 1.98 3.33
N LYS A 188 -4.17 2.67 2.28
CA LYS A 188 -3.20 3.77 2.39
C LYS A 188 -3.83 5.11 2.15
N CYS A 189 -3.31 6.10 2.86
CA CYS A 189 -3.56 7.51 2.61
C CYS A 189 -2.26 8.31 2.68
N MET A 190 -2.34 9.62 2.50
CA MET A 190 -1.29 10.53 2.91
C MET A 190 -1.51 10.89 4.37
N VAL A 191 -0.52 10.71 5.20
CA VAL A 191 -0.57 10.93 6.65
C VAL A 191 0.65 11.74 7.10
N THR A 192 0.48 12.62 8.07
CA THR A 192 1.59 13.35 8.69
C THR A 192 2.13 12.54 9.86
N GLY A 193 3.41 12.16 9.80
CA GLY A 193 4.09 11.45 10.88
C GLY A 193 3.47 10.11 11.26
N ASN A 194 3.63 9.09 10.43
CA ASN A 194 3.07 7.74 10.67
C ASN A 194 4.00 6.88 11.55
N GLY A 195 4.42 7.39 12.69
CA GLY A 195 5.33 6.68 13.60
C GLY A 195 4.72 5.42 14.22
N SER A 196 5.60 4.51 14.66
CA SER A 196 5.20 3.24 15.30
C SER A 196 4.81 3.36 16.77
N THR A 197 4.91 4.55 17.36
CA THR A 197 4.54 4.80 18.75
C THR A 197 3.10 5.30 18.83
N PRO A 198 2.31 4.82 19.81
CA PRO A 198 0.95 5.31 20.00
C PRO A 198 0.87 6.74 20.57
N ASN A 199 2.00 7.46 20.66
CA ASN A 199 2.07 8.80 21.22
C ASN A 199 1.87 9.83 20.11
N THR A 200 0.80 10.62 20.20
CA THR A 200 0.48 11.70 19.27
C THR A 200 1.55 12.78 19.24
N ASP A 201 2.17 13.09 20.37
CA ASP A 201 3.16 14.18 20.51
C ASP A 201 4.50 13.90 19.80
N GLN A 202 4.68 12.71 19.24
CA GLN A 202 5.92 12.33 18.52
C GLN A 202 5.73 12.26 17.00
N ASN A 203 4.48 12.37 16.55
CA ASN A 203 4.13 12.16 15.15
C ASN A 203 3.41 13.38 14.54
N ASP A 204 3.19 14.42 15.30
CA ASP A 204 2.59 15.68 14.85
C ASP A 204 3.58 16.57 14.08
N VAL A 205 3.06 17.58 13.41
CA VAL A 205 3.88 18.54 12.66
C VAL A 205 4.40 19.58 13.61
N ASP A 206 5.70 19.53 13.90
CA ASP A 206 6.37 20.43 14.83
C ASP A 206 7.45 21.29 14.17
N ASN A 207 7.59 22.53 14.68
CA ASN A 207 8.67 23.47 14.40
C ASN A 207 8.91 23.72 12.91
N GLY A 208 7.83 23.82 12.12
CA GLY A 208 7.92 24.06 10.70
C GLY A 208 6.61 23.80 9.97
N PHE A 209 6.71 23.49 8.69
CA PHE A 209 5.57 23.13 7.87
C PHE A 209 5.87 21.91 6.98
N THR A 210 4.83 21.25 6.54
CA THR A 210 4.92 20.20 5.51
C THR A 210 3.87 20.45 4.43
N THR A 211 4.26 20.35 3.18
CA THR A 211 3.39 20.54 2.01
C THR A 211 3.39 19.31 1.14
N LEU A 212 2.20 18.77 0.89
CA LEU A 212 1.96 17.69 -0.03
C LEU A 212 1.54 18.28 -1.39
N ILE A 213 2.23 17.89 -2.46
CA ILE A 213 1.98 18.39 -3.82
C ILE A 213 1.60 17.24 -4.71
N SER A 214 0.41 17.31 -5.32
CA SER A 214 -0.04 16.31 -6.29
C SER A 214 0.73 16.41 -7.62
N PRO A 215 0.75 15.34 -8.41
CA PRO A 215 1.04 15.45 -9.83
C PRO A 215 0.04 16.41 -10.51
N VAL A 216 0.41 16.93 -11.67
CA VAL A 216 -0.45 17.85 -12.42
C VAL A 216 -1.70 17.17 -12.93
N PHE A 217 -2.86 17.82 -12.74
CA PHE A 217 -4.13 17.43 -13.33
C PHE A 217 -4.32 18.12 -14.68
N ALA A 218 -4.48 17.36 -15.76
CA ALA A 218 -4.85 17.91 -17.06
C ALA A 218 -6.37 18.08 -17.13
N LEU A 219 -6.86 19.29 -16.88
CA LEU A 219 -8.29 19.59 -16.80
C LEU A 219 -8.93 20.03 -18.11
N THR A 220 -8.15 20.24 -19.16
CA THR A 220 -8.59 20.84 -20.45
C THR A 220 -9.71 20.06 -21.14
N ASP A 221 -9.76 18.74 -20.94
CA ASP A 221 -10.76 17.86 -21.58
C ASP A 221 -11.94 17.54 -20.66
N LEU A 222 -12.00 18.14 -19.48
CA LEU A 222 -13.04 17.87 -18.49
C LEU A 222 -14.13 18.92 -18.55
N THR A 223 -15.38 18.47 -18.47
CA THR A 223 -16.55 19.35 -18.38
C THR A 223 -16.97 19.48 -16.92
N ASN A 224 -17.02 20.70 -16.41
CA ASN A 224 -17.35 21.01 -15.02
C ASN A 224 -16.51 20.20 -14.02
N PRO A 225 -15.18 20.30 -14.05
CA PRO A 225 -14.33 19.54 -13.17
C PRO A 225 -14.55 19.92 -11.70
N HIS A 226 -14.50 18.92 -10.83
CA HIS A 226 -14.55 19.09 -9.38
C HIS A 226 -13.34 18.42 -8.75
N LEU A 227 -12.73 19.09 -7.78
CA LEU A 227 -11.77 18.45 -6.88
C LEU A 227 -12.53 17.88 -5.71
N ASN A 228 -12.44 16.55 -5.54
CA ASN A 228 -13.01 15.83 -4.42
C ASN A 228 -11.88 15.21 -3.61
N TYR A 229 -11.94 15.32 -2.29
CA TYR A 229 -11.02 14.63 -1.39
C TYR A 229 -11.67 14.35 -0.05
N ALA A 230 -11.16 13.36 0.63
CA ALA A 230 -11.42 13.13 2.04
C ALA A 230 -10.22 13.60 2.86
N ARG A 231 -10.49 14.21 3.99
CA ARG A 231 -9.46 14.62 4.95
C ARG A 231 -9.90 14.40 6.38
N SER A 232 -8.94 14.17 7.26
CA SER A 232 -9.09 14.28 8.71
C SER A 232 -8.02 15.23 9.22
N PHE A 233 -8.37 16.14 10.09
CA PHE A 233 -7.45 17.08 10.74
C PHE A 233 -7.69 17.11 12.22
N TYR A 234 -6.65 16.90 13.00
CA TYR A 234 -6.68 16.91 14.46
C TYR A 234 -5.45 17.66 14.99
N CYS A 235 -5.70 18.63 15.88
CA CYS A 235 -4.69 19.39 16.56
C CYS A 235 -5.22 19.77 17.96
N TYR A 236 -4.90 18.98 18.99
CA TYR A 236 -5.49 19.18 20.32
C TYR A 236 -4.56 18.93 21.51
N HIS A 237 -3.43 18.26 21.33
CA HIS A 237 -2.54 17.93 22.43
C HIS A 237 -1.27 18.78 22.39
N GLY A 238 -0.87 19.29 23.55
CA GLY A 238 0.36 20.04 23.74
C GLY A 238 0.24 21.08 24.86
N PRO A 239 1.34 21.56 25.42
CA PRO A 239 1.37 22.55 26.50
C PRO A 239 1.15 23.98 26.02
N GLY A 240 1.04 24.23 24.73
CA GLY A 240 0.91 25.55 24.11
C GLY A 240 -0.48 25.87 23.58
N ALA A 241 -0.62 27.05 22.96
CA ALA A 241 -1.81 27.40 22.21
C ALA A 241 -1.86 26.59 20.91
N PHE A 242 -3.01 26.03 20.56
CA PHE A 242 -3.23 25.35 19.28
C PHE A 242 -3.18 26.39 18.16
N ASN A 243 -2.22 26.28 17.27
CA ASN A 243 -2.01 27.26 16.20
C ASN A 243 -1.73 26.62 14.82
N ASP A 244 -1.85 25.31 14.71
CA ASP A 244 -1.70 24.65 13.44
C ASP A 244 -2.83 24.98 12.47
N THR A 245 -2.49 24.98 11.20
CA THR A 245 -3.42 25.29 10.13
C THR A 245 -3.23 24.31 8.98
N LEU A 246 -4.30 23.63 8.60
CA LEU A 246 -4.34 22.86 7.35
C LEU A 246 -4.92 23.72 6.24
N ARG A 247 -4.20 23.83 5.12
CA ARG A 247 -4.66 24.51 3.91
C ARG A 247 -4.69 23.57 2.73
N VAL A 248 -5.75 23.66 1.94
CA VAL A 248 -5.82 23.02 0.64
C VAL A 248 -5.80 24.12 -0.43
N LEU A 249 -4.79 24.04 -1.29
CA LEU A 249 -4.51 25.04 -2.31
C LEU A 249 -4.67 24.43 -3.69
N LEU A 250 -5.25 25.19 -4.61
CA LEU A 250 -5.23 24.89 -6.05
C LEU A 250 -4.25 25.83 -6.73
N SER A 251 -3.33 25.31 -7.54
CA SER A 251 -2.34 26.10 -8.29
C SER A 251 -2.29 25.67 -9.75
N ASN A 252 -2.15 26.67 -10.63
CA ASN A 252 -1.85 26.48 -12.05
C ASN A 252 -0.36 26.68 -12.38
N GLY A 253 0.48 26.82 -11.34
CA GLY A 253 1.91 27.10 -11.47
C GLY A 253 2.25 28.61 -11.51
N LEU A 254 1.29 29.49 -11.73
CA LEU A 254 1.43 30.95 -11.70
C LEU A 254 0.64 31.56 -10.54
N ASP A 255 -0.60 31.15 -10.42
CA ASP A 255 -1.53 31.63 -9.41
C ASP A 255 -1.91 30.50 -8.45
N GLN A 256 -2.31 30.87 -7.23
CA GLN A 256 -2.83 29.97 -6.21
C GLN A 256 -4.15 30.49 -5.64
N VAL A 257 -5.06 29.58 -5.38
CA VAL A 257 -6.32 29.84 -4.70
C VAL A 257 -6.44 28.91 -3.48
N VAL A 258 -6.81 29.46 -2.33
CA VAL A 258 -7.14 28.69 -1.14
C VAL A 258 -8.54 28.11 -1.32
N LEU A 259 -8.67 26.80 -1.37
CA LEU A 259 -9.95 26.09 -1.41
C LEU A 259 -10.51 25.88 0.00
N GLU A 260 -9.66 25.52 0.93
CA GLU A 260 -10.02 25.29 2.32
C GLU A 260 -8.90 25.72 3.26
N GLU A 261 -9.26 26.34 4.37
CA GLU A 261 -8.36 26.65 5.48
C GLU A 261 -9.02 26.24 6.80
N ILE A 262 -8.33 25.42 7.59
CA ILE A 262 -8.80 24.94 8.88
C ILE A 262 -7.77 25.35 9.92
N VAL A 263 -8.20 26.15 10.88
CA VAL A 263 -7.38 26.60 11.99
C VAL A 263 -7.78 25.84 13.26
N ALA A 264 -6.80 25.32 14.00
CA ALA A 264 -7.05 24.73 15.32
C ALA A 264 -7.59 25.79 16.32
N PRO A 265 -8.53 25.47 17.21
CA PRO A 265 -9.11 24.16 17.51
C PRO A 265 -10.36 23.82 16.66
N GLN A 266 -10.73 24.61 15.66
CA GLN A 266 -11.98 24.44 14.91
C GLN A 266 -12.00 23.16 14.04
N GLY A 267 -10.85 22.58 13.77
CA GLY A 267 -10.70 21.39 12.93
C GLY A 267 -10.60 20.08 13.69
N GLN A 268 -11.21 19.95 14.86
CA GLN A 268 -11.16 18.75 15.69
C GLN A 268 -12.06 17.64 15.12
N ALA A 269 -11.67 17.07 13.99
CA ALA A 269 -12.41 15.96 13.40
C ALA A 269 -11.67 14.65 13.63
N MET A 270 -12.26 13.77 14.44
CA MET A 270 -11.90 12.35 14.51
C MET A 270 -12.76 11.55 13.52
N ALA A 271 -12.97 12.09 12.33
CA ALA A 271 -13.75 11.49 11.25
C ALA A 271 -13.24 11.98 9.91
N TRP A 272 -13.36 11.14 8.90
CA TRP A 272 -13.11 11.57 7.54
C TRP A 272 -14.20 12.54 7.07
N GLU A 273 -13.79 13.72 6.65
CA GLU A 273 -14.66 14.72 6.05
C GLU A 273 -14.47 14.75 4.53
N TYR A 274 -15.56 14.59 3.79
CA TYR A 274 -15.56 14.63 2.33
C TYR A 274 -15.80 16.04 1.83
N LYS A 275 -14.94 16.53 0.95
CA LYS A 275 -14.98 17.87 0.38
C LYS A 275 -15.12 17.81 -1.13
N SER A 276 -15.81 18.80 -1.71
CA SER A 276 -16.01 18.94 -3.16
C SER A 276 -15.97 20.41 -3.55
N PHE A 277 -15.10 20.76 -4.50
CA PHE A 277 -14.92 22.10 -5.00
C PHE A 277 -15.02 22.12 -6.51
N ALA A 278 -15.89 22.99 -7.07
CA ALA A 278 -15.94 23.20 -8.50
C ALA A 278 -14.69 23.97 -8.96
N LEU A 279 -14.05 23.49 -10.02
CA LEU A 279 -12.86 24.11 -10.62
C LEU A 279 -13.28 24.87 -11.89
N ASN A 280 -13.81 26.09 -11.70
CA ASN A 280 -14.29 26.98 -12.80
C ASN A 280 -13.25 27.98 -13.21
#